data_5bdbd025626fd40b7945026356d0e378
#
_entry.id   5bdbd025626fd40b7945026356d0e378
#
_cell.length_a   1.000
_cell.length_b   1.000
_cell.length_c   1.000
_cell.angle_alpha   90.00
_cell.angle_beta   90.00
_cell.angle_gamma   90.00
#
_symmetry.space_group_name_H-M   'P 1'
#
loop_
_entity.id
_entity.type
_entity.pdbx_description
1 polymer ?
#
loop_
_entity_poly.entity_id
_entity_poly.type
_entity_poly.pdbx_seq_one_letter_code
_entity_poly.pdbx_strand_id
1 'polypeptide(L)'
;PMRNARNLHFKSFAIEIQQRLEFIFAANEKFGSTFNLPGHYTKKNRSQQYYVFAGIGLCYFNPRAQNSDGEWVSLRPLRTENQEDPYSPITLTMPFGVGFRMGVSRMWRVGVELSYVKTFSDYMDDVSTVYADPVNLSPQAAALANPAVGNPSFDPGQKRGDPNQKDAYYHMNIVVTRNLTYKDYGRQRTKLKLKALGKY
;
A
#
# COMPACT_ATOMS: atom_id res chain seq x y z
N PRO A 1 26.03 6.60 -4.20
CA PRO A 1 26.71 7.53 -5.12
C PRO A 1 26.23 7.37 -6.57
N MET A 2 26.13 6.15 -7.14
CA MET A 2 25.71 5.95 -8.54
C MET A 2 24.25 6.38 -8.83
N ARG A 3 23.31 6.21 -7.87
CA ARG A 3 21.92 6.65 -8.07
C ARG A 3 21.80 8.16 -8.28
N ASN A 4 22.54 8.96 -7.53
CA ASN A 4 22.52 10.42 -7.70
C ASN A 4 23.17 10.87 -9.02
N ALA A 5 24.15 10.12 -9.51
CA ALA A 5 24.81 10.42 -10.79
C ALA A 5 23.90 10.20 -12.00
N ARG A 6 22.91 9.32 -11.92
CA ARG A 6 21.93 9.10 -12.99
C ARG A 6 20.96 10.27 -13.20
N ASN A 7 20.76 11.10 -12.18
CA ASN A 7 19.81 12.21 -12.19
C ASN A 7 18.38 11.83 -12.63
N LEU A 8 18.01 10.54 -12.46
CA LEU A 8 16.66 10.04 -12.74
C LEU A 8 15.74 10.43 -11.59
N HIS A 9 14.59 10.99 -11.93
CA HIS A 9 13.51 11.27 -11.00
C HIS A 9 12.18 10.91 -11.64
N PHE A 10 11.27 10.36 -10.85
CA PHE A 10 9.95 10.01 -11.32
C PHE A 10 8.92 10.18 -10.20
N LYS A 11 7.69 10.30 -10.60
CA LYS A 11 6.52 10.08 -9.74
C LYS A 11 5.56 9.14 -10.46
N SER A 12 4.92 8.26 -9.71
CA SER A 12 3.92 7.36 -10.27
C SER A 12 2.58 7.55 -9.56
N PHE A 13 1.52 7.63 -10.38
CA PHE A 13 0.16 7.47 -9.88
C PHE A 13 -0.14 5.97 -9.90
N ALA A 14 -0.57 5.42 -8.76
CA ALA A 14 -0.91 4.01 -8.64
C ALA A 14 -2.30 3.85 -8.01
N ILE A 15 -3.10 2.93 -8.57
CA ILE A 15 -4.35 2.45 -7.97
C ILE A 15 -4.20 0.96 -7.78
N GLU A 16 -4.44 0.49 -6.56
CA GLU A 16 -4.34 -0.92 -6.22
C GLU A 16 -5.66 -1.43 -5.64
N ILE A 17 -6.09 -2.60 -6.12
CA ILE A 17 -7.21 -3.37 -5.57
C ILE A 17 -6.63 -4.65 -5.00
N GLN A 18 -6.85 -4.90 -3.71
CA GLN A 18 -6.28 -6.04 -2.99
C GLN A 18 -7.38 -6.89 -2.36
N GLN A 19 -7.20 -8.21 -2.41
CA GLN A 19 -7.87 -9.17 -1.55
C GLN A 19 -6.84 -9.70 -0.55
N ARG A 20 -7.09 -9.55 0.75
CA ARG A 20 -6.15 -9.95 1.79
C ARG A 20 -6.82 -10.76 2.90
N LEU A 21 -6.05 -11.60 3.53
CA LEU A 21 -6.39 -12.33 4.75
C LEU A 21 -5.63 -11.72 5.92
N GLU A 22 -6.33 -11.54 7.03
CA GLU A 22 -5.75 -11.03 8.28
C GLU A 22 -5.74 -12.15 9.34
N PHE A 23 -4.59 -12.35 9.95
CA PHE A 23 -4.43 -13.24 11.09
C PHE A 23 -4.18 -12.42 12.35
N ILE A 24 -5.18 -12.41 13.25
CA ILE A 24 -5.11 -11.70 14.53
C ILE A 24 -4.46 -12.65 15.54
N PHE A 25 -3.19 -12.40 15.91
CA PHE A 25 -2.44 -13.25 16.81
C PHE A 25 -2.49 -12.80 18.27
N ALA A 26 -2.86 -11.54 18.52
CA ALA A 26 -3.07 -11.04 19.87
C ALA A 26 -4.27 -10.08 19.89
N ALA A 27 -5.24 -10.39 20.73
CA ALA A 27 -6.41 -9.56 20.94
C ALA A 27 -6.66 -9.39 22.44
N ASN A 28 -6.74 -8.13 22.87
CA ASN A 28 -7.22 -7.79 24.20
C ASN A 28 -8.59 -7.14 24.08
N GLU A 29 -9.63 -7.94 24.08
CA GLU A 29 -11.01 -7.48 23.95
C GLU A 29 -11.60 -7.24 25.35
N LYS A 30 -11.22 -6.15 25.99
CA LYS A 30 -11.91 -5.68 27.19
C LYS A 30 -13.19 -4.95 26.77
N PHE A 31 -14.26 -5.69 26.54
CA PHE A 31 -15.60 -5.14 26.56
C PHE A 31 -15.87 -4.65 27.98
N GLY A 32 -16.35 -3.41 28.08
CA GLY A 32 -16.50 -2.70 29.35
C GLY A 32 -17.11 -3.56 30.46
N SER A 33 -16.81 -3.17 31.69
CA SER A 33 -17.23 -3.84 32.94
C SER A 33 -18.64 -4.40 32.86
N THR A 34 -18.78 -5.67 33.19
CA THR A 34 -20.08 -6.34 33.35
C THR A 34 -20.92 -5.80 34.54
N PHE A 35 -20.33 -4.91 35.34
CA PHE A 35 -20.99 -4.23 36.45
C PHE A 35 -21.08 -2.73 36.16
N ASN A 36 -22.25 -2.29 35.74
CA ASN A 36 -22.60 -0.87 35.73
C ASN A 36 -23.08 -0.51 37.15
N LEU A 37 -22.18 0.04 37.96
CA LEU A 37 -22.59 0.76 39.15
C LEU A 37 -23.33 2.04 38.71
N PRO A 38 -24.46 2.39 39.35
CA PRO A 38 -25.15 3.65 39.07
C PRO A 38 -24.17 4.82 39.19
N GLY A 39 -24.09 5.63 38.15
CA GLY A 39 -23.15 6.77 38.10
C GLY A 39 -21.77 6.51 37.46
N HIS A 40 -21.34 5.27 37.22
CA HIS A 40 -20.10 4.93 36.56
C HIS A 40 -20.31 4.33 35.18
N TYR A 41 -20.31 5.17 34.16
CA TYR A 41 -20.33 4.72 32.77
C TYR A 41 -18.91 4.44 32.27
N THR A 42 -18.46 3.19 32.34
CA THR A 42 -17.22 2.77 31.67
C THR A 42 -17.45 2.67 30.17
N LYS A 43 -17.33 3.80 29.49
CA LYS A 43 -17.64 3.93 28.05
C LYS A 43 -16.48 3.51 27.12
N LYS A 44 -15.34 3.07 27.65
CA LYS A 44 -14.14 2.86 26.81
C LYS A 44 -14.04 1.41 26.37
N ASN A 45 -14.35 1.15 25.11
CA ASN A 45 -13.85 -0.03 24.41
C ASN A 45 -12.32 0.13 24.28
N ARG A 46 -11.56 -0.64 25.06
CA ARG A 46 -10.10 -0.69 25.01
C ARG A 46 -9.62 -1.95 24.28
N SER A 47 -10.42 -2.47 23.36
CA SER A 47 -9.99 -3.61 22.58
C SER A 47 -8.75 -3.23 21.76
N GLN A 48 -7.73 -4.05 21.84
CA GLN A 48 -6.50 -3.92 21.07
C GLN A 48 -6.35 -5.20 20.25
N GLN A 49 -5.98 -5.05 19.00
CA GLN A 49 -5.73 -6.18 18.12
C GLN A 49 -4.41 -5.96 17.39
N TYR A 50 -3.57 -6.98 17.41
CA TYR A 50 -2.35 -7.06 16.65
C TYR A 50 -2.53 -8.16 15.61
N TYR A 51 -2.22 -7.87 14.36
CA TYR A 51 -2.43 -8.80 13.27
C TYR A 51 -1.34 -8.70 12.22
N VAL A 52 -1.19 -9.77 11.49
CA VAL A 52 -0.42 -9.83 10.25
C VAL A 52 -1.39 -10.07 9.11
N PHE A 53 -1.03 -9.64 7.92
CA PHE A 53 -1.83 -9.90 6.74
C PHE A 53 -0.98 -10.23 5.54
N ALA A 54 -1.56 -10.98 4.62
CA ALA A 54 -1.01 -11.26 3.31
C ALA A 54 -2.15 -11.34 2.30
N GLY A 55 -1.85 -11.07 1.03
CA GLY A 55 -2.87 -11.06 0.01
C GLY A 55 -2.33 -11.07 -1.42
N ILE A 56 -3.25 -10.90 -2.33
CA ILE A 56 -2.99 -10.70 -3.76
C ILE A 56 -3.74 -9.47 -4.24
N GLY A 57 -3.21 -8.77 -5.22
CA GLY A 57 -3.83 -7.59 -5.77
C GLY A 57 -3.48 -7.34 -7.23
N LEU A 58 -4.14 -6.35 -7.79
CA LEU A 58 -3.87 -5.78 -9.10
C LEU A 58 -3.57 -4.31 -8.90
N CYS A 59 -2.44 -3.86 -9.43
CA CYS A 59 -2.02 -2.48 -9.39
C CYS A 59 -1.94 -1.90 -10.80
N TYR A 60 -2.69 -0.83 -11.04
CA TYR A 60 -2.50 0.05 -12.19
C TYR A 60 -1.50 1.13 -11.80
N PHE A 61 -0.49 1.38 -12.64
CA PHE A 61 0.54 2.39 -12.40
C PHE A 61 0.88 3.17 -13.67
N ASN A 62 1.29 4.42 -13.48
CA ASN A 62 1.70 5.30 -14.58
C ASN A 62 2.87 6.18 -14.13
N PRO A 63 4.12 5.75 -14.34
CA PRO A 63 5.30 6.55 -14.03
C PRO A 63 5.40 7.75 -14.96
N ARG A 64 5.75 8.90 -14.38
CA ARG A 64 5.93 10.17 -15.06
C ARG A 64 7.24 10.80 -14.64
N ALA A 65 7.95 11.42 -15.56
CA ALA A 65 9.09 12.27 -15.27
C ALA A 65 8.85 13.70 -15.76
N GLN A 66 9.60 14.63 -15.24
CA GLN A 66 9.52 16.03 -15.60
C GLN A 66 10.42 16.31 -16.79
N ASN A 67 9.89 16.92 -17.84
CA ASN A 67 10.66 17.37 -18.99
C ASN A 67 11.43 18.68 -18.68
N SER A 68 12.21 19.16 -19.65
CA SER A 68 12.95 20.43 -19.53
C SER A 68 12.07 21.64 -19.26
N ASP A 69 10.81 21.60 -19.68
CA ASP A 69 9.85 22.69 -19.52
C ASP A 69 9.12 22.62 -18.17
N GLY A 70 9.43 21.63 -17.34
CA GLY A 70 8.83 21.43 -16.04
C GLY A 70 7.49 20.66 -16.06
N GLU A 71 7.08 20.15 -17.22
CA GLU A 71 5.84 19.38 -17.36
C GLU A 71 6.02 17.90 -17.01
N TRP A 72 5.00 17.29 -16.39
CA TRP A 72 5.00 15.88 -16.06
C TRP A 72 4.49 15.02 -17.21
N VAL A 73 5.40 14.28 -17.84
CA VAL A 73 5.14 13.43 -19.00
C VAL A 73 5.11 11.96 -18.59
N SER A 74 4.15 11.19 -19.14
CA SER A 74 4.08 9.73 -18.91
C SER A 74 5.23 9.05 -19.65
N LEU A 75 6.00 8.21 -18.95
CA LEU A 75 7.16 7.52 -19.48
C LEU A 75 6.80 6.31 -20.33
N ARG A 76 5.76 5.58 -19.96
CA ARG A 76 5.32 4.37 -20.64
C ARG A 76 5.19 4.50 -22.18
N PRO A 77 4.51 5.52 -22.76
CA PRO A 77 4.40 5.63 -24.22
C PRO A 77 5.70 6.03 -24.90
N LEU A 78 6.65 6.56 -24.15
CA LEU A 78 7.94 6.99 -24.69
C LEU A 78 8.91 5.84 -24.95
N ARG A 79 8.68 4.66 -24.36
CA ARG A 79 9.54 3.47 -24.54
C ARG A 79 11.01 3.79 -24.33
N THR A 80 11.35 4.33 -23.18
CA THR A 80 12.66 4.89 -22.82
C THR A 80 13.84 3.90 -22.93
N GLU A 81 13.57 2.60 -22.97
CA GLU A 81 14.53 1.52 -23.19
C GLU A 81 14.45 0.90 -24.59
N ASN A 82 13.81 1.60 -25.56
CA ASN A 82 13.60 1.14 -26.94
C ASN A 82 12.85 -0.20 -27.03
N GLN A 83 11.89 -0.41 -26.15
CA GLN A 83 11.04 -1.61 -26.20
C GLN A 83 10.17 -1.61 -27.46
N GLU A 84 9.91 -2.79 -28.04
CA GLU A 84 9.03 -2.94 -29.22
C GLU A 84 7.61 -2.44 -28.89
N ASP A 85 7.09 -2.86 -27.72
CA ASP A 85 5.80 -2.44 -27.20
C ASP A 85 5.91 -1.77 -25.83
N PRO A 86 5.01 -0.82 -25.51
CA PRO A 86 4.92 -0.28 -24.15
C PRO A 86 4.59 -1.38 -23.15
N TYR A 87 5.30 -1.43 -22.02
CA TYR A 87 5.00 -2.40 -20.96
C TYR A 87 3.56 -2.28 -20.43
N SER A 88 3.05 -3.36 -19.82
CA SER A 88 1.70 -3.36 -19.23
C SER A 88 1.58 -2.31 -18.12
N PRO A 89 0.54 -1.47 -18.11
CA PRO A 89 0.29 -0.54 -17.02
C PRO A 89 -0.35 -1.21 -15.80
N ILE A 90 -0.67 -2.51 -15.89
CA ILE A 90 -1.28 -3.29 -14.82
C ILE A 90 -0.33 -4.43 -14.47
N THR A 91 -0.11 -4.62 -13.19
CA THR A 91 0.70 -5.72 -12.64
C THR A 91 -0.01 -6.40 -11.48
N LEU A 92 0.29 -7.68 -11.30
CA LEU A 92 -0.05 -8.41 -10.07
C LEU A 92 0.79 -7.88 -8.91
N THR A 93 0.21 -7.93 -7.71
CA THR A 93 0.88 -7.55 -6.47
C THR A 93 0.66 -8.59 -5.37
N MET A 94 1.61 -8.69 -4.47
CA MET A 94 1.53 -9.49 -3.25
C MET A 94 1.80 -8.58 -2.04
N PRO A 95 0.76 -8.00 -1.46
CA PRO A 95 0.87 -7.25 -0.21
C PRO A 95 1.02 -8.19 0.98
N PHE A 96 1.90 -7.84 1.91
CA PHE A 96 1.98 -8.43 3.23
C PHE A 96 2.45 -7.39 4.25
N GLY A 97 2.03 -7.55 5.50
CA GLY A 97 2.33 -6.55 6.49
C GLY A 97 1.85 -6.87 7.88
N VAL A 98 1.98 -5.88 8.73
CA VAL A 98 1.58 -5.94 10.13
C VAL A 98 0.66 -4.77 10.45
N GLY A 99 -0.27 -4.99 11.35
CA GLY A 99 -1.20 -3.97 11.79
C GLY A 99 -1.47 -4.01 13.28
N PHE A 100 -1.79 -2.84 13.79
CA PHE A 100 -2.30 -2.63 15.13
C PHE A 100 -3.57 -1.79 15.04
N ARG A 101 -4.63 -2.21 15.72
CA ARG A 101 -5.87 -1.42 15.85
C ARG A 101 -6.41 -1.44 17.26
N MET A 102 -6.94 -0.32 17.70
CA MET A 102 -7.53 -0.14 19.02
C MET A 102 -8.95 0.41 18.95
N GLY A 103 -9.79 -0.01 19.88
CA GLY A 103 -11.15 0.51 20.02
C GLY A 103 -11.15 1.91 20.59
N VAL A 104 -11.76 2.85 19.89
CA VAL A 104 -11.98 4.24 20.34
C VAL A 104 -13.41 4.43 20.83
N SER A 105 -14.33 3.58 20.35
CA SER A 105 -15.72 3.52 20.83
C SER A 105 -16.27 2.09 20.69
N ARG A 106 -17.54 1.86 21.08
CA ARG A 106 -18.20 0.56 20.94
C ARG A 106 -18.22 0.04 19.50
N MET A 107 -18.31 0.94 18.53
CA MET A 107 -18.47 0.59 17.12
C MET A 107 -17.22 0.87 16.29
N TRP A 108 -16.31 1.73 16.75
CA TRP A 108 -15.18 2.21 15.96
C TRP A 108 -13.84 1.76 16.50
N ARG A 109 -12.98 1.36 15.62
CA ARG A 109 -11.57 1.09 15.88
C ARG A 109 -10.72 1.92 14.93
N VAL A 110 -9.59 2.39 15.42
CA VAL A 110 -8.58 3.11 14.66
C VAL A 110 -7.26 2.37 14.80
N GLY A 111 -6.51 2.29 13.74
CA GLY A 111 -5.26 1.56 13.70
C GLY A 111 -4.26 2.10 12.70
N VAL A 112 -3.10 1.49 12.71
CA VAL A 112 -2.01 1.75 11.77
C VAL A 112 -1.57 0.42 11.19
N GLU A 113 -1.27 0.41 9.90
CA GLU A 113 -0.73 -0.72 9.15
C GLU A 113 0.56 -0.32 8.45
N LEU A 114 1.54 -1.21 8.48
CA LEU A 114 2.74 -1.14 7.65
C LEU A 114 2.66 -2.28 6.64
N SER A 115 2.72 -1.92 5.38
CA SER A 115 2.65 -2.86 4.25
C SER A 115 3.93 -2.83 3.45
N TYR A 116 4.35 -4.01 3.04
CA TYR A 116 5.30 -4.23 1.95
C TYR A 116 4.54 -4.88 0.79
N VAL A 117 4.69 -4.33 -0.40
CA VAL A 117 4.03 -4.84 -1.60
C VAL A 117 5.09 -5.23 -2.60
N LYS A 118 5.16 -6.53 -2.90
CA LYS A 118 5.96 -7.06 -4.00
C LYS A 118 5.14 -7.01 -5.27
N THR A 119 5.70 -6.45 -6.34
CA THR A 119 5.06 -6.42 -7.66
C THR A 119 5.67 -7.47 -8.58
N PHE A 120 4.98 -7.77 -9.68
CA PHE A 120 5.48 -8.64 -10.75
C PHE A 120 5.94 -7.86 -11.97
N SER A 121 5.98 -6.52 -11.88
CA SER A 121 6.59 -5.63 -12.87
C SER A 121 7.93 -5.11 -12.38
N ASP A 122 8.79 -4.74 -13.33
CA ASP A 122 10.07 -4.07 -13.12
C ASP A 122 10.07 -2.68 -13.77
N TYR A 123 8.89 -2.17 -14.09
CA TYR A 123 8.71 -0.89 -14.76
C TYR A 123 7.87 0.10 -13.95
N MET A 124 7.78 -0.08 -12.63
CA MET A 124 7.04 0.88 -11.80
C MET A 124 7.73 2.25 -11.73
N ASP A 125 9.04 2.27 -11.95
CA ASP A 125 9.88 3.46 -12.06
C ASP A 125 10.40 3.69 -13.49
N ASP A 126 9.92 2.93 -14.49
CA ASP A 126 10.36 2.96 -15.89
C ASP A 126 11.81 2.52 -16.11
N VAL A 127 12.40 1.75 -15.18
CA VAL A 127 13.80 1.32 -15.25
C VAL A 127 13.89 -0.21 -15.10
N SER A 128 14.33 -0.92 -16.14
CA SER A 128 14.41 -2.39 -16.11
C SER A 128 15.70 -2.94 -16.68
N THR A 129 16.08 -2.58 -17.90
CA THR A 129 17.11 -3.28 -18.67
C THR A 129 18.39 -2.48 -18.85
N VAL A 130 18.61 -1.94 -20.03
CA VAL A 130 19.81 -1.21 -20.44
C VAL A 130 19.46 0.16 -21.00
N TYR A 131 20.44 1.06 -21.03
CA TYR A 131 20.30 2.34 -21.72
C TYR A 131 20.17 2.12 -23.21
N ALA A 132 19.11 2.66 -23.80
CA ALA A 132 18.87 2.63 -25.24
C ALA A 132 19.77 3.63 -25.97
N ASP A 133 20.03 3.36 -27.25
CA ASP A 133 20.71 4.32 -28.12
C ASP A 133 19.76 5.51 -28.40
N PRO A 134 20.15 6.75 -28.10
CA PRO A 134 19.33 7.94 -28.32
C PRO A 134 18.84 8.11 -29.76
N VAL A 135 19.60 7.59 -30.75
CA VAL A 135 19.26 7.62 -32.18
C VAL A 135 17.97 6.88 -32.48
N ASN A 136 17.66 5.84 -31.68
CA ASN A 136 16.47 5.01 -31.85
C ASN A 136 15.24 5.53 -31.04
N LEU A 137 15.41 6.63 -30.32
CA LEU A 137 14.38 7.21 -29.47
C LEU A 137 13.88 8.54 -30.04
N SER A 138 12.64 8.91 -29.69
CA SER A 138 12.21 10.29 -29.92
C SER A 138 13.06 11.28 -29.08
N PRO A 139 13.22 12.55 -29.48
CA PRO A 139 14.01 13.51 -28.72
C PRO A 139 13.58 13.64 -27.25
N GLN A 140 12.29 13.58 -26.98
CA GLN A 140 11.73 13.62 -25.63
C GLN A 140 12.05 12.34 -24.86
N ALA A 141 11.94 11.18 -25.49
CA ALA A 141 12.28 9.90 -24.87
C ALA A 141 13.78 9.84 -24.54
N ALA A 142 14.65 10.26 -25.45
CA ALA A 142 16.09 10.28 -25.24
C ALA A 142 16.51 11.16 -24.05
N ALA A 143 15.94 12.36 -23.94
CA ALA A 143 16.19 13.26 -22.82
C ALA A 143 15.76 12.69 -21.45
N LEU A 144 14.64 11.97 -21.41
CA LEU A 144 14.10 11.39 -20.18
C LEU A 144 14.72 10.02 -19.86
N ALA A 145 15.15 9.27 -20.87
CA ALA A 145 15.81 7.97 -20.69
C ALA A 145 17.18 8.10 -20.00
N ASN A 146 17.96 9.13 -20.38
CA ASN A 146 19.29 9.38 -19.83
C ASN A 146 19.55 10.87 -19.60
N PRO A 147 19.08 11.45 -18.50
CA PRO A 147 19.35 12.85 -18.15
C PRO A 147 20.81 13.12 -17.75
N ALA A 148 21.64 12.09 -17.62
CA ALA A 148 23.07 12.17 -17.28
C ALA A 148 24.00 12.04 -18.51
N VAL A 149 23.60 12.64 -19.62
CA VAL A 149 24.39 12.63 -20.90
C VAL A 149 25.83 13.05 -20.67
N GLY A 150 26.77 12.32 -21.29
CA GLY A 150 28.21 12.55 -21.16
C GLY A 150 28.93 11.80 -20.05
N ASN A 151 28.20 11.02 -19.26
CA ASN A 151 28.81 10.11 -18.30
C ASN A 151 28.91 8.69 -18.90
N PRO A 152 30.14 8.16 -19.15
CA PRO A 152 30.33 6.88 -19.82
C PRO A 152 29.75 5.68 -19.07
N SER A 153 29.45 5.82 -17.79
CA SER A 153 28.74 4.79 -17.01
C SER A 153 27.29 4.58 -17.43
N PHE A 154 26.74 5.47 -18.26
CA PHE A 154 25.36 5.48 -18.72
C PHE A 154 25.23 5.50 -20.24
N ASP A 155 26.29 5.06 -20.95
CA ASP A 155 26.28 4.92 -22.39
C ASP A 155 25.30 3.83 -22.86
N PRO A 156 24.87 3.87 -24.13
CA PRO A 156 24.01 2.84 -24.70
C PRO A 156 24.56 1.42 -24.46
N GLY A 157 23.67 0.49 -24.06
CA GLY A 157 24.04 -0.88 -23.73
C GLY A 157 24.52 -1.08 -22.29
N GLN A 158 24.79 -0.04 -21.53
CA GLN A 158 25.10 -0.15 -20.10
C GLN A 158 23.86 -0.49 -19.29
N LYS A 159 24.04 -1.17 -18.15
CA LYS A 159 22.96 -1.60 -17.28
C LYS A 159 22.20 -0.40 -16.70
N ARG A 160 20.89 -0.29 -16.99
CA ARG A 160 20.00 0.72 -16.44
C ARG A 160 19.23 0.18 -15.24
N GLY A 161 18.69 -1.04 -15.31
CA GLY A 161 17.97 -1.74 -14.27
C GLY A 161 18.44 -3.18 -14.09
N ASP A 162 17.63 -3.99 -13.42
CA ASP A 162 17.82 -5.43 -13.28
C ASP A 162 16.48 -6.16 -13.47
N PRO A 163 16.19 -6.67 -14.67
CA PRO A 163 14.89 -7.26 -15.00
C PRO A 163 14.53 -8.49 -14.14
N ASN A 164 15.53 -9.06 -13.43
CA ASN A 164 15.31 -10.17 -12.52
C ASN A 164 14.83 -9.74 -11.14
N GLN A 165 14.99 -8.45 -10.79
CA GLN A 165 14.57 -7.88 -9.52
C GLN A 165 13.30 -7.04 -9.72
N LYS A 166 12.14 -7.70 -9.59
CA LYS A 166 10.86 -7.00 -9.69
C LYS A 166 10.71 -5.95 -8.58
N ASP A 167 10.04 -4.86 -8.91
CA ASP A 167 9.82 -3.73 -8.02
C ASP A 167 9.04 -4.09 -6.76
N ALA A 168 9.28 -3.30 -5.73
CA ALA A 168 8.53 -3.39 -4.48
C ALA A 168 8.43 -2.01 -3.83
N TYR A 169 7.39 -1.82 -3.03
CA TYR A 169 7.20 -0.58 -2.29
C TYR A 169 6.63 -0.83 -0.89
N TYR A 170 6.84 0.16 -0.04
CA TYR A 170 6.29 0.20 1.31
C TYR A 170 5.28 1.31 1.42
N HIS A 171 4.22 1.08 2.19
CA HIS A 171 3.31 2.14 2.58
C HIS A 171 2.81 1.95 4.00
N MET A 172 2.42 3.06 4.61
CA MET A 172 1.79 3.10 5.92
C MET A 172 0.36 3.63 5.76
N ASN A 173 -0.61 2.93 6.35
CA ASN A 173 -2.01 3.31 6.33
C ASN A 173 -2.53 3.63 7.72
N ILE A 174 -3.44 4.59 7.79
CA ILE A 174 -4.34 4.76 8.92
C ILE A 174 -5.63 4.00 8.59
N VAL A 175 -6.01 3.07 9.45
CA VAL A 175 -7.17 2.21 9.25
C VAL A 175 -8.27 2.59 10.21
N VAL A 176 -9.46 2.82 9.69
CA VAL A 176 -10.66 3.06 10.48
C VAL A 176 -11.67 1.96 10.20
N THR A 177 -12.06 1.24 11.24
CA THR A 177 -13.01 0.12 11.13
C THR A 177 -14.28 0.39 11.94
N ARG A 178 -15.43 0.06 11.37
CA ARG A 178 -16.71 0.14 12.06
C ARG A 178 -17.35 -1.24 12.16
N ASN A 179 -17.74 -1.64 13.39
CA ASN A 179 -18.56 -2.83 13.57
C ASN A 179 -19.99 -2.52 13.13
N LEU A 180 -20.52 -3.30 12.21
CA LEU A 180 -21.89 -3.11 11.69
C LEU A 180 -22.95 -3.67 12.64
N THR A 181 -22.61 -4.70 13.42
CA THR A 181 -23.52 -5.33 14.38
C THR A 181 -22.91 -5.29 15.78
N TYR A 182 -23.65 -4.72 16.72
CA TYR A 182 -23.33 -4.77 18.14
C TYR A 182 -24.35 -5.62 18.86
N LYS A 183 -23.95 -6.82 19.34
CA LYS A 183 -24.77 -7.63 20.23
C LYS A 183 -24.50 -7.19 21.67
N ASP A 184 -25.47 -6.56 22.30
CA ASP A 184 -25.40 -6.20 23.71
C ASP A 184 -25.71 -7.43 24.57
N TYR A 185 -24.72 -8.27 24.82
CA TYR A 185 -24.87 -9.45 25.66
C TYR A 185 -25.24 -9.11 27.13
N GLY A 186 -24.95 -7.89 27.59
CA GLY A 186 -25.30 -7.43 28.94
C GLY A 186 -26.80 -7.27 29.16
N ARG A 187 -27.52 -6.80 28.15
CA ARG A 187 -28.96 -6.57 28.24
C ARG A 187 -29.81 -7.85 28.28
N GLN A 188 -29.33 -8.93 27.68
CA GLN A 188 -30.05 -10.22 27.70
C GLN A 188 -29.95 -10.91 29.06
N ARG A 189 -28.83 -10.81 29.77
CA ARG A 189 -28.70 -11.39 31.12
C ARG A 189 -29.56 -10.66 32.14
N THR A 190 -29.71 -9.34 32.02
CA THR A 190 -30.59 -8.57 32.93
C THR A 190 -32.07 -8.87 32.70
N LYS A 191 -32.49 -9.05 31.45
CA LYS A 191 -33.88 -9.44 31.13
C LYS A 191 -34.24 -10.84 31.60
N LEU A 192 -33.29 -11.79 31.53
CA LEU A 192 -33.48 -13.14 32.04
C LEU A 192 -33.56 -13.16 33.58
N LYS A 193 -32.79 -12.38 34.31
CA LYS A 193 -32.87 -12.25 35.77
C LYS A 193 -34.16 -11.61 36.23
N LEU A 194 -34.67 -10.58 35.56
CA LEU A 194 -35.95 -9.94 35.88
C LEU A 194 -37.14 -10.88 35.63
N LYS A 195 -37.05 -11.73 34.58
CA LYS A 195 -38.12 -12.74 34.35
C LYS A 195 -38.11 -13.86 35.40
N ALA A 196 -36.97 -14.18 35.98
CA ALA A 196 -36.88 -15.19 37.06
C ALA A 196 -37.34 -14.66 38.42
N LEU A 197 -37.26 -13.34 38.66
CA LEU A 197 -37.72 -12.70 39.88
C LEU A 197 -39.21 -12.31 39.85
N GLY A 198 -39.87 -12.34 38.72
CA GLY A 198 -41.28 -11.97 38.54
C GLY A 198 -42.27 -13.14 38.61
N LYS A 199 -41.89 -14.28 39.19
CA LYS A 199 -42.77 -15.39 39.49
C LYS A 199 -42.74 -15.68 40.98
N TYR A 200 -43.37 -14.81 41.75
CA TYR A 200 -44.05 -15.09 43.02
C TYR A 200 -45.21 -14.13 43.17
#